data_9fb6aad7e318688d47e563fa49128ad5
#
_entry.id   9fb6aad7e318688d47e563fa49128ad5
#
_cell.length_a   1.000
_cell.length_b   1.000
_cell.length_c   1.000
_cell.angle_alpha   90.00
_cell.angle_beta   90.00
_cell.angle_gamma   90.00
#
_symmetry.space_group_name_H-M   'P 1'
#
loop_
_entity.id
_entity.type
_entity.pdbx_description
1 polymer ?
#
loop_
_entity_poly.entity_id
_entity_poly.type
_entity_poly.pdbx_seq_one_letter_code
_entity_poly.pdbx_strand_id
1 'polypeptide(L)'
;MMSLNDPRWSSFDGAHRVPFDAAAPLTAFLSGKLSDEQFWYVVWNDLFHQDDVGVASYAAVPQIMRICEQQHLFDYNLVTFAAGVERVRHYDDNPALPAWLEAEYRAGLQAIIRYGIRHLTDEWDAATLKSFLMLVAVYKGNLGLCDLLDCVDDGDEQAAINAITNH
;
A
#
# COMPACT_ATOMS: atom_id res chain seq x y z
N MET A 1 -0.84 15.85 8.62
CA MET A 1 -1.11 14.40 8.80
C MET A 1 -2.15 14.22 9.89
N MET A 2 -3.19 13.45 9.62
CA MET A 2 -4.26 13.16 10.58
C MET A 2 -3.67 12.42 11.80
N SER A 3 -3.99 12.86 13.01
CA SER A 3 -3.51 12.21 14.24
C SER A 3 -4.11 10.82 14.39
N LEU A 4 -3.38 9.85 14.99
CA LEU A 4 -3.95 8.55 15.37
C LEU A 4 -5.02 8.67 16.47
N ASN A 5 -5.12 9.82 17.14
CA ASN A 5 -6.18 10.11 18.12
C ASN A 5 -7.38 10.87 17.49
N ASP A 6 -7.42 11.02 16.17
CA ASP A 6 -8.52 11.72 15.51
C ASP A 6 -9.79 10.86 15.56
N PRO A 7 -10.91 11.38 16.10
CA PRO A 7 -12.14 10.59 16.26
C PRO A 7 -12.76 10.12 14.93
N ARG A 8 -12.36 10.72 13.81
CA ARG A 8 -12.87 10.33 12.48
C ARG A 8 -12.48 8.91 12.08
N TRP A 9 -11.40 8.34 12.66
CA TRP A 9 -10.99 6.98 12.32
C TRP A 9 -12.12 5.96 12.47
N SER A 10 -12.92 6.08 13.52
CA SER A 10 -14.04 5.16 13.78
C SER A 10 -15.21 5.25 12.78
N SER A 11 -15.19 6.27 11.91
CA SER A 11 -16.24 6.50 10.90
C SER A 11 -15.81 6.16 9.47
N PHE A 12 -14.56 5.78 9.25
CA PHE A 12 -14.07 5.43 7.92
C PHE A 12 -14.33 3.96 7.64
N ASP A 13 -14.81 3.67 6.44
CA ASP A 13 -14.96 2.29 5.99
C ASP A 13 -13.58 1.69 5.66
N GLY A 14 -13.39 0.43 6.06
CA GLY A 14 -12.30 -0.43 5.61
C GLY A 14 -12.63 -1.14 4.28
N ALA A 15 -11.84 -2.15 3.95
CA ALA A 15 -11.99 -2.92 2.72
C ALA A 15 -13.35 -3.66 2.61
N HIS A 16 -13.94 -4.04 3.73
CA HIS A 16 -15.24 -4.72 3.77
C HIS A 16 -16.45 -3.78 3.71
N ARG A 17 -16.23 -2.48 3.43
CA ARG A 17 -17.26 -1.44 3.36
C ARG A 17 -18.08 -1.27 4.64
N VAL A 18 -17.43 -1.54 5.75
CA VAL A 18 -17.94 -1.29 7.10
C VAL A 18 -16.97 -0.41 7.86
N PRO A 19 -17.43 0.37 8.86
CA PRO A 19 -16.54 1.21 9.66
C PRO A 19 -15.41 0.37 10.31
N PHE A 20 -14.17 0.82 10.11
CA PHE A 20 -12.99 0.20 10.64
C PHE A 20 -12.03 1.25 11.22
N ASP A 21 -11.82 1.20 12.54
CA ASP A 21 -10.89 2.10 13.23
C ASP A 21 -9.43 1.64 13.04
N ALA A 22 -8.83 2.06 11.92
CA ALA A 22 -7.44 1.72 11.62
C ALA A 22 -6.44 2.34 12.61
N ALA A 23 -6.80 3.37 13.37
CA ALA A 23 -5.90 3.97 14.37
C ALA A 23 -5.58 2.99 15.51
N ALA A 24 -6.49 2.08 15.84
CA ALA A 24 -6.26 1.09 16.89
C ALA A 24 -5.10 0.13 16.57
N PRO A 25 -5.09 -0.61 15.45
CA PRO A 25 -3.96 -1.48 15.09
C PRO A 25 -2.68 -0.68 14.77
N LEU A 26 -2.76 0.50 14.15
CA LEU A 26 -1.60 1.37 13.91
C LEU A 26 -0.93 1.80 15.22
N THR A 27 -1.70 2.18 16.23
CA THR A 27 -1.19 2.52 17.57
C THR A 27 -0.61 1.30 18.29
N ALA A 28 -1.27 0.15 18.17
CA ALA A 28 -0.81 -1.09 18.78
C ALA A 28 0.54 -1.53 18.19
N PHE A 29 0.69 -1.45 16.87
CA PHE A 29 1.94 -1.75 16.19
C PHE A 29 3.06 -0.76 16.57
N LEU A 30 2.78 0.54 16.52
CA LEU A 30 3.74 1.58 16.93
C LEU A 30 4.25 1.40 18.38
N SER A 31 3.40 0.88 19.27
CA SER A 31 3.74 0.63 20.68
C SER A 31 4.31 -0.77 20.95
N GLY A 32 4.56 -1.58 19.92
CA GLY A 32 5.10 -2.93 20.05
C GLY A 32 4.13 -3.97 20.64
N LYS A 33 2.83 -3.68 20.63
CA LYS A 33 1.78 -4.61 21.10
C LYS A 33 1.33 -5.62 20.05
N LEU A 34 1.62 -5.36 18.77
CA LEU A 34 1.44 -6.28 17.65
C LEU A 34 2.80 -6.64 17.09
N SER A 35 2.99 -7.91 16.71
CA SER A 35 4.10 -8.31 15.86
C SER A 35 3.89 -7.84 14.42
N ASP A 36 4.96 -7.85 13.61
CA ASP A 36 4.88 -7.51 12.18
C ASP A 36 3.83 -8.37 11.47
N GLU A 37 3.85 -9.69 11.70
CA GLU A 37 2.88 -10.63 11.11
C GLU A 37 1.43 -10.28 11.48
N GLN A 38 1.17 -10.00 12.75
CA GLN A 38 -0.17 -9.63 13.24
C GLN A 38 -0.62 -8.30 12.64
N PHE A 39 0.28 -7.33 12.54
CA PHE A 39 -0.03 -6.03 11.95
C PHE A 39 -0.38 -6.16 10.46
N TRP A 40 0.48 -6.84 9.68
CA TRP A 40 0.24 -7.01 8.26
C TRP A 40 -0.98 -7.89 7.96
N TYR A 41 -1.29 -8.86 8.83
CA TYR A 41 -2.55 -9.60 8.73
C TYR A 41 -3.77 -8.67 8.78
N VAL A 42 -3.80 -7.72 9.74
CA VAL A 42 -4.88 -6.73 9.85
C VAL A 42 -4.91 -5.83 8.62
N VAL A 43 -3.76 -5.34 8.15
CA VAL A 43 -3.68 -4.48 6.96
C VAL A 43 -4.26 -5.19 5.73
N TRP A 44 -3.86 -6.42 5.48
CA TRP A 44 -4.33 -7.20 4.33
C TRP A 44 -5.77 -7.69 4.44
N ASN A 45 -6.30 -7.83 5.65
CA ASN A 45 -7.68 -8.25 5.83
C ASN A 45 -8.65 -7.06 5.84
N ASP A 46 -8.31 -5.98 6.56
CA ASP A 46 -9.28 -4.94 6.87
C ASP A 46 -9.09 -3.65 6.08
N LEU A 47 -7.87 -3.40 5.55
CA LEU A 47 -7.57 -2.21 4.74
C LEU A 47 -7.39 -2.51 3.25
N PHE A 48 -7.14 -3.77 2.88
CA PHE A 48 -7.06 -4.19 1.48
C PHE A 48 -7.53 -5.64 1.36
N HIS A 49 -8.62 -5.88 0.69
CA HIS A 49 -9.18 -7.23 0.54
C HIS A 49 -9.75 -7.44 -0.86
N GLN A 50 -9.17 -8.34 -1.66
CA GLN A 50 -9.66 -8.69 -3.00
C GLN A 50 -9.92 -7.46 -3.89
N ASP A 51 -8.96 -6.54 -3.96
CA ASP A 51 -9.04 -5.26 -4.66
C ASP A 51 -10.07 -4.25 -4.10
N ASP A 52 -10.70 -4.54 -2.97
CA ASP A 52 -11.52 -3.60 -2.22
C ASP A 52 -10.69 -2.78 -1.23
N VAL A 53 -10.96 -1.48 -1.19
CA VAL A 53 -10.39 -0.52 -0.25
C VAL A 53 -11.45 0.43 0.26
N GLY A 54 -11.18 1.08 1.39
CA GLY A 54 -12.05 2.10 1.96
C GLY A 54 -11.31 3.42 2.24
N VAL A 55 -12.02 4.39 2.81
CA VAL A 55 -11.39 5.66 3.24
C VAL A 55 -10.33 5.42 4.31
N ALA A 56 -10.53 4.41 5.19
CA ALA A 56 -9.54 4.00 6.17
C ALA A 56 -8.22 3.57 5.52
N SER A 57 -8.27 2.88 4.37
CA SER A 57 -7.09 2.45 3.61
C SER A 57 -6.26 3.65 3.15
N TYR A 58 -6.91 4.64 2.55
CA TYR A 58 -6.25 5.87 2.11
C TYR A 58 -5.62 6.64 3.27
N ALA A 59 -6.35 6.77 4.39
CA ALA A 59 -5.86 7.45 5.57
C ALA A 59 -4.70 6.70 6.26
N ALA A 60 -4.67 5.38 6.14
CA ALA A 60 -3.63 4.53 6.74
C ALA A 60 -2.28 4.62 6.00
N VAL A 61 -2.25 4.79 4.67
CA VAL A 61 -1.00 4.84 3.88
C VAL A 61 0.06 5.77 4.47
N PRO A 62 -0.19 7.07 4.73
CA PRO A 62 0.82 7.95 5.30
C PRO A 62 1.22 7.58 6.73
N GLN A 63 0.31 6.97 7.51
CA GLN A 63 0.60 6.53 8.87
C GLN A 63 1.48 5.28 8.89
N ILE A 64 1.17 4.29 8.05
CA ILE A 64 1.97 3.07 7.89
C ILE A 64 3.38 3.45 7.46
N MET A 65 3.53 4.34 6.46
CA MET A 65 4.84 4.83 6.04
C MET A 65 5.64 5.40 7.22
N ARG A 66 5.02 6.29 8.00
CA ARG A 66 5.68 6.90 9.16
C ARG A 66 6.12 5.88 10.20
N ILE A 67 5.28 4.88 10.47
CA ILE A 67 5.57 3.83 11.45
C ILE A 67 6.71 2.95 10.93
N CYS A 68 6.65 2.51 9.67
CA CYS A 68 7.70 1.70 9.07
C CYS A 68 9.06 2.43 9.06
N GLU A 69 9.08 3.74 8.74
CA GLU A 69 10.32 4.53 8.81
C GLU A 69 10.87 4.64 10.24
N GLN A 70 10.01 4.81 11.25
CA GLN A 70 10.44 4.86 12.66
C GLN A 70 10.98 3.52 13.17
N GLN A 71 10.46 2.41 12.63
CA GLN A 71 10.89 1.06 13.01
C GLN A 71 11.96 0.50 12.08
N HIS A 72 12.44 1.29 11.10
CA HIS A 72 13.41 0.87 10.08
C HIS A 72 12.97 -0.36 9.27
N LEU A 73 11.66 -0.45 9.00
CA LEU A 73 11.06 -1.52 8.22
C LEU A 73 10.89 -1.06 6.77
N PHE A 74 11.54 -1.75 5.84
CA PHE A 74 11.29 -1.62 4.41
C PHE A 74 11.20 -3.03 3.83
N ASP A 75 10.01 -3.43 3.44
CA ASP A 75 9.74 -4.78 2.96
C ASP A 75 8.66 -4.79 1.86
N TYR A 76 8.39 -6.01 1.36
CA TYR A 76 7.33 -6.30 0.42
C TYR A 76 5.97 -5.71 0.84
N ASN A 77 5.56 -5.89 2.08
CA ASN A 77 4.21 -5.51 2.53
C ASN A 77 3.96 -4.01 2.40
N LEU A 78 4.94 -3.17 2.79
CA LEU A 78 4.81 -1.71 2.70
C LEU A 78 4.58 -1.25 1.26
N VAL A 79 5.42 -1.73 0.34
CA VAL A 79 5.37 -1.26 -1.05
C VAL A 79 4.20 -1.86 -1.81
N THR A 80 3.86 -3.13 -1.56
CA THR A 80 2.71 -3.80 -2.19
C THR A 80 1.38 -3.21 -1.74
N PHE A 81 1.23 -2.96 -0.43
CA PHE A 81 0.03 -2.31 0.09
C PHE A 81 -0.18 -0.93 -0.55
N ALA A 82 0.86 -0.11 -0.58
CA ALA A 82 0.77 1.23 -1.16
C ALA A 82 0.49 1.21 -2.67
N ALA A 83 1.13 0.29 -3.41
CA ALA A 83 0.90 0.11 -4.84
C ALA A 83 -0.52 -0.39 -5.12
N GLY A 84 -0.97 -1.40 -4.36
CA GLY A 84 -2.30 -1.96 -4.48
C GLY A 84 -3.39 -0.91 -4.22
N VAL A 85 -3.32 -0.20 -3.08
CA VAL A 85 -4.29 0.85 -2.75
C VAL A 85 -4.34 1.94 -3.83
N GLU A 86 -3.18 2.41 -4.32
CA GLU A 86 -3.16 3.44 -5.37
C GLU A 86 -3.70 2.91 -6.69
N ARG A 87 -3.45 1.65 -7.04
CA ARG A 87 -3.96 1.02 -8.26
C ARG A 87 -5.49 0.89 -8.22
N VAL A 88 -6.00 0.23 -7.16
CA VAL A 88 -7.43 -0.14 -7.13
C VAL A 88 -8.35 1.02 -6.80
N ARG A 89 -7.86 2.14 -6.24
CA ARG A 89 -8.68 3.33 -6.01
C ARG A 89 -9.26 3.93 -7.30
N HIS A 90 -8.77 3.51 -8.45
CA HIS A 90 -9.29 3.92 -9.76
C HIS A 90 -10.40 2.99 -10.28
N TYR A 91 -10.72 1.92 -9.58
CA TYR A 91 -11.81 1.03 -9.93
C TYR A 91 -13.15 1.63 -9.49
N ASP A 92 -14.18 1.50 -10.33
CA ASP A 92 -15.49 2.14 -10.12
C ASP A 92 -16.18 1.72 -8.81
N ASP A 93 -15.86 0.53 -8.30
CA ASP A 93 -16.43 -0.01 -7.07
C ASP A 93 -15.77 0.55 -5.80
N ASN A 94 -14.60 1.17 -5.89
CA ASN A 94 -13.90 1.71 -4.74
C ASN A 94 -14.27 3.18 -4.50
N PRO A 95 -14.33 3.64 -3.23
CA PRO A 95 -14.67 5.02 -2.92
C PRO A 95 -13.62 5.99 -3.47
N ALA A 96 -14.08 7.13 -3.98
CA ALA A 96 -13.18 8.18 -4.40
C ALA A 96 -12.30 8.66 -3.22
N LEU A 97 -11.04 8.96 -3.49
CA LEU A 97 -10.16 9.58 -2.50
C LEU A 97 -10.75 10.94 -2.07
N PRO A 98 -11.07 11.14 -0.78
CA PRO A 98 -11.64 12.40 -0.32
C PRO A 98 -10.68 13.57 -0.54
N ALA A 99 -11.19 14.70 -1.05
CA ALA A 99 -10.38 15.88 -1.36
C ALA A 99 -9.57 16.39 -0.16
N TRP A 100 -10.12 16.30 1.07
CA TRP A 100 -9.43 16.72 2.29
C TRP A 100 -8.24 15.83 2.65
N LEU A 101 -8.19 14.59 2.15
CA LEU A 101 -7.13 13.60 2.42
C LEU A 101 -6.09 13.55 1.30
N GLU A 102 -6.41 14.05 0.11
CA GLU A 102 -5.60 13.88 -1.10
C GLU A 102 -4.14 14.33 -0.93
N ALA A 103 -3.92 15.51 -0.37
CA ALA A 103 -2.57 16.03 -0.19
C ALA A 103 -1.72 15.16 0.76
N GLU A 104 -2.32 14.68 1.84
CA GLU A 104 -1.66 13.82 2.82
C GLU A 104 -1.39 12.44 2.24
N TYR A 105 -2.36 11.84 1.56
CA TYR A 105 -2.22 10.55 0.90
C TYR A 105 -1.09 10.56 -0.14
N ARG A 106 -1.08 11.57 -1.04
CA ARG A 106 -0.02 11.69 -2.04
C ARG A 106 1.36 11.92 -1.44
N ALA A 107 1.43 12.69 -0.35
CA ALA A 107 2.67 12.86 0.40
C ALA A 107 3.16 11.53 1.01
N GLY A 108 2.23 10.69 1.49
CA GLY A 108 2.52 9.34 1.99
C GLY A 108 3.13 8.45 0.90
N LEU A 109 2.50 8.36 -0.27
CA LEU A 109 3.05 7.60 -1.40
C LEU A 109 4.44 8.09 -1.81
N GLN A 110 4.61 9.42 -1.89
CA GLN A 110 5.91 10.00 -2.22
C GLN A 110 6.97 9.68 -1.17
N ALA A 111 6.58 9.64 0.12
CA ALA A 111 7.49 9.27 1.20
C ALA A 111 7.92 7.79 1.09
N ILE A 112 7.00 6.88 0.75
CA ILE A 112 7.31 5.45 0.53
C ILE A 112 8.31 5.30 -0.63
N ILE A 113 8.09 6.00 -1.75
CA ILE A 113 9.02 5.98 -2.89
C ILE A 113 10.40 6.49 -2.49
N ARG A 114 10.47 7.61 -1.77
CA ARG A 114 11.76 8.14 -1.29
C ARG A 114 12.45 7.19 -0.30
N TYR A 115 11.67 6.51 0.51
CA TYR A 115 12.17 5.51 1.46
C TYR A 115 12.77 4.33 0.70
N GLY A 116 12.08 3.77 -0.29
CA GLY A 116 12.62 2.73 -1.15
C GLY A 116 13.89 3.15 -1.90
N ILE A 117 13.96 4.39 -2.41
CA ILE A 117 15.19 4.91 -3.05
C ILE A 117 16.37 4.88 -2.08
N ARG A 118 16.19 5.15 -0.79
CA ARG A 118 17.25 5.05 0.22
C ARG A 118 17.72 3.62 0.47
N HIS A 119 16.85 2.64 0.20
CA HIS A 119 17.10 1.21 0.36
C HIS A 119 17.50 0.48 -0.94
N LEU A 120 17.75 1.23 -2.04
CA LEU A 120 18.12 0.62 -3.34
C LEU A 120 19.41 -0.20 -3.33
N THR A 121 20.29 0.00 -2.35
CA THR A 121 21.51 -0.78 -2.20
C THR A 121 21.35 -2.02 -1.33
N ASP A 122 20.19 -2.20 -0.71
CA ASP A 122 19.87 -3.36 0.09
C ASP A 122 19.49 -4.54 -0.83
N GLU A 123 19.60 -5.76 -0.31
CA GLU A 123 19.13 -6.93 -1.04
C GLU A 123 17.59 -6.98 -0.97
N TRP A 124 16.95 -6.96 -2.14
CA TRP A 124 15.51 -7.13 -2.28
C TRP A 124 15.20 -8.46 -2.96
N ASP A 125 14.14 -9.12 -2.50
CA ASP A 125 13.54 -10.21 -3.26
C ASP A 125 12.79 -9.70 -4.50
N ALA A 126 12.46 -10.60 -5.42
CA ALA A 126 11.78 -10.26 -6.67
C ALA A 126 10.41 -9.58 -6.41
N ALA A 127 9.69 -10.03 -5.38
CA ALA A 127 8.39 -9.50 -5.02
C ALA A 127 8.48 -8.05 -4.54
N THR A 128 9.44 -7.72 -3.69
CA THR A 128 9.70 -6.35 -3.21
C THR A 128 10.09 -5.43 -4.37
N LEU A 129 10.98 -5.87 -5.26
CA LEU A 129 11.40 -5.10 -6.42
C LEU A 129 10.21 -4.85 -7.36
N LYS A 130 9.44 -5.88 -7.71
CA LYS A 130 8.26 -5.78 -8.55
C LYS A 130 7.26 -4.78 -7.97
N SER A 131 6.91 -4.92 -6.70
CA SER A 131 5.94 -4.06 -6.02
C SER A 131 6.41 -2.60 -5.93
N PHE A 132 7.72 -2.37 -5.76
CA PHE A 132 8.27 -1.02 -5.80
C PHE A 132 8.15 -0.40 -7.18
N LEU A 133 8.41 -1.15 -8.25
CA LEU A 133 8.22 -0.69 -9.63
C LEU A 133 6.74 -0.42 -9.94
N MET A 134 5.83 -1.26 -9.45
CA MET A 134 4.38 -1.05 -9.55
C MET A 134 3.99 0.27 -8.85
N LEU A 135 4.47 0.51 -7.63
CA LEU A 135 4.20 1.76 -6.91
C LEU A 135 4.68 2.98 -7.69
N VAL A 136 5.88 2.93 -8.25
CA VAL A 136 6.41 4.03 -9.06
C VAL A 136 5.57 4.23 -10.33
N ALA A 137 5.17 3.15 -11.00
CA ALA A 137 4.35 3.20 -12.22
C ALA A 137 2.99 3.86 -11.94
N VAL A 138 2.26 3.37 -10.92
CA VAL A 138 0.93 3.89 -10.61
C VAL A 138 0.99 5.32 -10.06
N TYR A 139 1.99 5.67 -9.24
CA TYR A 139 2.22 7.03 -8.77
C TYR A 139 2.46 8.03 -9.93
N LYS A 140 3.07 7.58 -11.02
CA LYS A 140 3.27 8.34 -12.26
C LYS A 140 2.06 8.32 -13.20
N GLY A 141 0.96 7.69 -12.81
CA GLY A 141 -0.26 7.59 -13.60
C GLY A 141 -0.18 6.56 -14.73
N ASN A 142 0.79 5.66 -14.71
CA ASN A 142 0.95 4.59 -15.71
C ASN A 142 0.33 3.29 -15.19
N LEU A 143 -1.01 3.24 -15.17
CA LEU A 143 -1.77 2.05 -14.72
C LEU A 143 -1.45 0.84 -15.58
N GLY A 144 -1.34 1.00 -16.91
CA GLY A 144 -1.05 -0.13 -17.81
C GLY A 144 0.30 -0.80 -17.51
N LEU A 145 1.34 -0.04 -17.13
CA LEU A 145 2.60 -0.63 -16.68
C LEU A 145 2.44 -1.32 -15.31
N CYS A 146 1.66 -0.74 -14.42
CA CYS A 146 1.38 -1.36 -13.12
C CYS A 146 0.68 -2.71 -13.31
N ASP A 147 -0.37 -2.77 -14.15
CA ASP A 147 -1.11 -4.00 -14.43
C ASP A 147 -0.24 -5.05 -15.12
N LEU A 148 0.63 -4.63 -16.04
CA LEU A 148 1.59 -5.53 -16.68
C LEU A 148 2.53 -6.17 -15.64
N LEU A 149 3.08 -5.38 -14.72
CA LEU A 149 3.94 -5.89 -13.65
C LEU A 149 3.17 -6.83 -12.70
N ASP A 150 1.91 -6.53 -12.41
CA ASP A 150 1.06 -7.38 -11.56
C ASP A 150 0.80 -8.75 -12.19
N CYS A 151 0.66 -8.82 -13.52
CA CYS A 151 0.45 -10.07 -14.25
C CYS A 151 1.71 -10.97 -14.34
N VAL A 152 2.88 -10.46 -13.95
CA VAL A 152 4.11 -11.27 -13.93
C VAL A 152 4.19 -12.00 -12.59
N ASP A 153 4.08 -13.32 -12.63
CA ASP A 153 4.29 -14.15 -11.44
C ASP A 153 5.74 -14.04 -10.96
N ASP A 154 5.94 -13.97 -9.65
CA ASP A 154 7.26 -13.85 -9.05
C ASP A 154 8.10 -15.11 -9.37
N GLY A 155 9.16 -14.92 -10.14
CA GLY A 155 10.05 -15.97 -10.60
C GLY A 155 9.69 -16.61 -11.94
N ASP A 156 8.66 -16.12 -12.65
CA ASP A 156 8.28 -16.59 -13.99
C ASP A 156 8.35 -15.49 -15.07
N GLU A 157 9.35 -14.60 -14.94
CA GLU A 157 9.58 -13.51 -15.90
C GLU A 157 9.78 -14.06 -17.33
N GLN A 158 10.34 -15.28 -17.47
CA GLN A 158 10.55 -15.89 -18.77
C GLN A 158 9.22 -16.30 -19.45
N ALA A 159 8.22 -16.76 -18.68
CA ALA A 159 6.90 -17.03 -19.24
C ALA A 159 6.22 -15.75 -19.74
N ALA A 160 6.33 -14.66 -18.98
CA ALA A 160 5.83 -13.35 -19.38
C ALA A 160 6.52 -12.84 -20.66
N ILE A 161 7.85 -12.93 -20.76
CA ILE A 161 8.62 -12.58 -21.96
C ILE A 161 8.16 -13.42 -23.15
N ASN A 162 8.02 -14.73 -22.98
CA ASN A 162 7.57 -15.63 -24.03
C ASN A 162 6.15 -15.30 -24.52
N ALA A 163 5.25 -14.93 -23.62
CA ALA A 163 3.88 -14.52 -23.96
C ALA A 163 3.88 -13.24 -24.84
N ILE A 164 4.78 -12.27 -24.55
CA ILE A 164 4.88 -11.02 -25.30
C ILE A 164 5.56 -11.25 -26.67
N THR A 165 6.55 -12.14 -26.76
CA THR A 165 7.37 -12.32 -27.97
C THR A 165 6.77 -13.27 -29.01
N ASN A 166 5.76 -14.07 -28.63
CA ASN A 166 5.08 -15.02 -29.52
C ASN A 166 3.81 -14.45 -30.18
N HIS A 167 3.59 -13.17 -30.10
CA HIS A 167 2.58 -12.39 -30.82
C HIS A 167 3.21 -11.53 -31.91
#